data_dea61d01602145221f453fbd1e10fb33
#
_entry.id   dea61d01602145221f453fbd1e10fb33
#
_cell.length_a   1.000
_cell.length_b   1.000
_cell.length_c   1.000
_cell.angle_alpha   90.00
_cell.angle_beta   90.00
_cell.angle_gamma   90.00
#
_symmetry.space_group_name_H-M   'P 1'
#
loop_
_entity.id
_entity.type
_entity.pdbx_description
1 polymer ?
#
loop_
_entity_poly.entity_id
_entity_poly.type
_entity_poly.pdbx_seq_one_letter_code
_entity_poly.pdbx_strand_id
1 'polypeptide(L)'
;MIHDRTNWQTLNLAAIQQRLAWLQQQPDGIIFCKDSGVHYVTVRKDRGKINLSLVEKVNLHTDLLQSVFDFHNPLHLVSEYTQAMLLGLIWQNQPQRIYIAGFGGGRIPLVLHHYLPETVIDCADVDPIAVEAATQCFGVQFNSRLTVAIQDGREYLEQQNADIQYDIIMTDVFFGNGYFPHRLATKEFYQLCEKRLSSDGVVLVNLLQRDEFYAEKVKTFQSVFSQVCVCPWKDINSVLIGSNSTILEKDEIVARAKYLQDGHDFSFSLIDRALEVKVGTELFEAVPNLDKAEVLHDDVPPVGYFDCWLF
;
A
#
# COMPACT_ATOMS: atom_id res chain seq x y z
N MET A 1 -13.34 -7.13 25.92
CA MET A 1 -12.82 -6.80 24.58
C MET A 1 -11.41 -7.36 24.31
N ILE A 2 -10.43 -7.29 25.24
CA ILE A 2 -9.05 -7.83 25.00
C ILE A 2 -9.04 -9.36 24.79
N HIS A 3 -9.84 -10.11 25.55
CA HIS A 3 -9.90 -11.60 25.44
C HIS A 3 -10.43 -12.06 24.07
N ASP A 4 -11.31 -11.29 23.43
CA ASP A 4 -11.91 -11.64 22.15
C ASP A 4 -10.93 -11.39 20.98
N ARG A 5 -10.13 -10.33 21.03
CA ARG A 5 -9.08 -10.02 20.05
C ARG A 5 -7.99 -11.09 20.01
N THR A 6 -7.49 -11.54 21.17
CA THR A 6 -6.44 -12.56 21.23
C THR A 6 -6.93 -13.88 20.65
N ASN A 7 -8.19 -14.24 20.88
CA ASN A 7 -8.79 -15.44 20.29
C ASN A 7 -8.90 -15.31 18.77
N TRP A 8 -9.41 -14.15 18.26
CA TRP A 8 -9.49 -13.89 16.82
C TRP A 8 -8.12 -14.00 16.15
N GLN A 9 -7.09 -13.34 16.66
CA GLN A 9 -5.75 -13.33 16.06
C GLN A 9 -5.16 -14.74 15.99
N THR A 10 -5.29 -15.53 17.06
CA THR A 10 -4.84 -16.92 17.10
C THR A 10 -5.53 -17.77 16.04
N LEU A 11 -6.85 -17.70 15.95
CA LEU A 11 -7.64 -18.47 14.99
C LEU A 11 -7.38 -18.03 13.54
N ASN A 12 -7.28 -16.73 13.32
CA ASN A 12 -7.02 -16.19 11.99
C ASN A 12 -5.62 -16.55 11.50
N LEU A 13 -4.59 -16.47 12.35
CA LEU A 13 -3.23 -16.90 12.00
C LEU A 13 -3.19 -18.39 11.67
N ALA A 14 -3.82 -19.23 12.48
CA ALA A 14 -3.91 -20.66 12.21
C ALA A 14 -4.60 -20.95 10.86
N ALA A 15 -5.67 -20.22 10.55
CA ALA A 15 -6.36 -20.35 9.27
C ALA A 15 -5.49 -19.88 8.08
N ILE A 16 -4.72 -18.80 8.22
CA ILE A 16 -3.74 -18.36 7.21
C ILE A 16 -2.68 -19.45 6.99
N GLN A 17 -2.09 -19.96 8.06
CA GLN A 17 -1.08 -21.03 8.01
C GLN A 17 -1.62 -22.30 7.34
N GLN A 18 -2.86 -22.68 7.63
CA GLN A 18 -3.53 -23.82 7.00
C GLN A 18 -3.66 -23.63 5.48
N ARG A 19 -4.08 -22.43 5.03
CA ARG A 19 -4.19 -22.12 3.59
C ARG A 19 -2.83 -22.15 2.89
N LEU A 20 -1.76 -21.83 3.59
CA LEU A 20 -0.39 -21.83 3.07
C LEU A 20 0.34 -23.18 3.20
N ALA A 21 -0.22 -24.16 3.92
CA ALA A 21 0.47 -25.42 4.22
C ALA A 21 0.93 -26.19 2.98
N TRP A 22 0.18 -26.13 1.87
CA TRP A 22 0.53 -26.78 0.61
C TRP A 22 1.85 -26.26 0.00
N LEU A 23 2.22 -24.98 0.29
CA LEU A 23 3.48 -24.40 -0.18
C LEU A 23 4.72 -25.14 0.31
N GLN A 24 4.62 -25.79 1.48
CA GLN A 24 5.74 -26.59 2.02
C GLN A 24 6.08 -27.77 1.12
N GLN A 25 5.08 -28.31 0.40
CA GLN A 25 5.24 -29.47 -0.47
C GLN A 25 5.68 -29.07 -1.90
N GLN A 26 5.60 -27.78 -2.24
CA GLN A 26 6.01 -27.31 -3.57
C GLN A 26 7.54 -27.18 -3.64
N PRO A 27 8.16 -27.61 -4.74
CA PRO A 27 9.58 -27.34 -4.99
C PRO A 27 9.81 -25.83 -5.16
N ASP A 28 11.06 -25.41 -5.01
CA ASP A 28 11.46 -24.07 -5.41
C ASP A 28 11.29 -23.90 -6.94
N GLY A 29 10.84 -22.75 -7.37
CA GLY A 29 10.52 -22.45 -8.77
C GLY A 29 9.19 -21.73 -8.93
N ILE A 30 8.69 -21.66 -10.16
CA ILE A 30 7.39 -21.05 -10.47
C ILE A 30 6.28 -22.03 -10.05
N ILE A 31 5.41 -21.56 -9.14
CA ILE A 31 4.28 -22.32 -8.58
C ILE A 31 2.93 -21.82 -9.10
N PHE A 32 2.91 -20.66 -9.74
CA PHE A 32 1.75 -20.08 -10.42
C PHE A 32 2.24 -19.25 -11.61
N CYS A 33 1.59 -19.39 -12.76
CA CYS A 33 1.85 -18.58 -13.95
C CYS A 33 0.58 -18.49 -14.77
N LYS A 34 0.06 -17.30 -14.98
CA LYS A 34 -1.10 -17.04 -15.84
C LYS A 34 -0.91 -15.77 -16.67
N ASP A 35 -1.51 -15.78 -17.84
CA ASP A 35 -1.59 -14.64 -18.74
C ASP A 35 -2.71 -13.69 -18.29
N SER A 36 -2.38 -12.43 -18.01
CA SER A 36 -3.36 -11.38 -17.66
C SER A 36 -3.80 -10.55 -18.88
N GLY A 37 -3.34 -10.88 -20.08
CA GLY A 37 -3.57 -10.08 -21.28
C GLY A 37 -2.44 -9.10 -21.57
N VAL A 38 -1.95 -8.37 -20.59
CA VAL A 38 -0.87 -7.38 -20.70
C VAL A 38 0.51 -8.00 -20.39
N HIS A 39 0.58 -8.80 -19.33
CA HIS A 39 1.80 -9.45 -18.83
C HIS A 39 1.48 -10.87 -18.34
N TYR A 40 2.50 -11.62 -17.95
CA TYR A 40 2.30 -12.83 -17.17
C TYR A 40 2.38 -12.50 -15.68
N VAL A 41 1.37 -12.90 -14.92
CA VAL A 41 1.45 -12.93 -13.46
C VAL A 41 2.11 -14.23 -13.05
N THR A 42 3.23 -14.13 -12.36
CA THR A 42 3.99 -15.30 -11.89
C THR A 42 4.12 -15.28 -10.37
N VAL A 43 4.04 -16.45 -9.74
CA VAL A 43 4.44 -16.62 -8.35
C VAL A 43 5.57 -17.63 -8.30
N ARG A 44 6.68 -17.20 -7.70
CA ARG A 44 7.88 -18.03 -7.51
C ARG A 44 8.10 -18.29 -6.02
N LYS A 45 8.37 -19.54 -5.69
CA LYS A 45 8.91 -19.94 -4.40
C LYS A 45 10.45 -20.03 -4.48
N ASP A 46 11.12 -19.41 -3.51
CA ASP A 46 12.57 -19.50 -3.33
C ASP A 46 12.91 -19.51 -1.83
N ARG A 47 13.41 -20.64 -1.33
CA ARG A 47 13.91 -20.82 0.05
C ARG A 47 12.96 -20.27 1.14
N GLY A 48 11.65 -20.52 0.98
CA GLY A 48 10.64 -20.05 1.93
C GLY A 48 10.10 -18.65 1.68
N LYS A 49 10.62 -17.92 0.69
CA LYS A 49 10.02 -16.68 0.18
C LYS A 49 9.11 -16.99 -0.99
N ILE A 50 8.02 -16.26 -1.04
CA ILE A 50 7.04 -16.29 -2.14
C ILE A 50 7.02 -14.92 -2.77
N ASN A 51 7.31 -14.86 -4.06
CA ASN A 51 7.41 -13.64 -4.83
C ASN A 51 6.33 -13.63 -5.91
N LEU A 52 5.49 -12.60 -5.93
CA LEU A 52 4.59 -12.31 -7.05
C LEU A 52 5.26 -11.27 -7.93
N SER A 53 5.35 -11.57 -9.22
CA SER A 53 5.94 -10.68 -10.21
C SER A 53 5.09 -10.56 -11.46
N LEU A 54 5.20 -9.40 -12.13
CA LEU A 54 4.68 -9.17 -13.46
C LEU A 54 5.82 -9.30 -14.46
N VAL A 55 5.69 -10.24 -15.40
CA VAL A 55 6.69 -10.51 -16.42
C VAL A 55 6.17 -10.00 -17.77
N GLU A 56 6.92 -9.10 -18.39
CA GLU A 56 6.55 -8.54 -19.69
C GLU A 56 6.56 -9.58 -20.80
N LYS A 57 5.55 -9.57 -21.65
CA LYS A 57 5.44 -10.51 -22.79
C LYS A 57 6.47 -10.27 -23.89
N VAL A 58 6.89 -9.01 -24.06
CA VAL A 58 7.85 -8.61 -25.08
C VAL A 58 9.28 -8.87 -24.61
N ASN A 59 9.54 -8.65 -23.31
CA ASN A 59 10.84 -8.87 -22.70
C ASN A 59 10.69 -9.76 -21.46
N LEU A 60 10.76 -11.08 -21.67
CA LEU A 60 10.60 -12.08 -20.60
C LEU A 60 11.70 -12.04 -19.52
N HIS A 61 12.73 -11.20 -19.68
CA HIS A 61 13.76 -10.96 -18.68
C HIS A 61 13.40 -9.81 -17.73
N THR A 62 12.37 -9.04 -18.05
CA THR A 62 11.86 -7.99 -17.16
C THR A 62 10.88 -8.60 -16.18
N ASP A 63 11.32 -8.78 -14.95
CA ASP A 63 10.56 -9.37 -13.85
C ASP A 63 10.35 -8.29 -12.78
N LEU A 64 9.15 -7.70 -12.75
CA LEU A 64 8.80 -6.66 -11.79
C LEU A 64 8.14 -7.26 -10.57
N LEU A 65 8.90 -7.29 -9.49
CA LEU A 65 8.45 -7.77 -8.19
C LEU A 65 7.36 -6.86 -7.62
N GLN A 66 6.17 -7.43 -7.44
CA GLN A 66 5.00 -6.73 -6.90
C GLN A 66 4.79 -7.03 -5.42
N SER A 67 5.04 -8.25 -4.99
CA SER A 67 4.81 -8.66 -3.61
C SER A 67 5.76 -9.76 -3.19
N VAL A 68 6.22 -9.66 -1.95
CA VAL A 68 7.07 -10.66 -1.30
C VAL A 68 6.49 -11.01 0.05
N PHE A 69 6.51 -12.31 0.41
CA PHE A 69 6.32 -12.69 1.79
C PHE A 69 7.15 -13.93 2.17
N ASP A 70 7.41 -14.06 3.47
CA ASP A 70 7.98 -15.25 4.09
C ASP A 70 6.83 -16.14 4.56
N PHE A 71 6.67 -17.33 3.97
CA PHE A 71 5.56 -18.20 4.35
C PHE A 71 5.71 -18.84 5.73
N HIS A 72 6.91 -18.77 6.34
CA HIS A 72 7.12 -19.16 7.74
C HIS A 72 6.67 -18.08 8.71
N ASN A 73 6.64 -16.83 8.25
CA ASN A 73 6.14 -15.69 9.02
C ASN A 73 5.11 -14.89 8.18
N PRO A 74 3.89 -15.40 8.01
CA PRO A 74 2.92 -14.87 7.08
C PRO A 74 2.38 -13.47 7.44
N LEU A 75 2.63 -12.96 8.63
CA LEU A 75 2.24 -11.61 9.05
C LEU A 75 3.38 -10.59 8.90
N HIS A 76 4.59 -11.04 8.59
CA HIS A 76 5.71 -10.14 8.36
C HIS A 76 5.61 -9.45 7.01
N LEU A 77 5.67 -8.14 7.01
CA LEU A 77 5.77 -7.31 5.80
C LEU A 77 7.24 -7.19 5.42
N VAL A 78 7.67 -7.97 4.42
CA VAL A 78 9.09 -8.09 4.03
C VAL A 78 9.61 -6.79 3.42
N SER A 79 8.79 -6.12 2.61
CA SER A 79 9.13 -4.84 2.00
C SER A 79 8.87 -3.72 2.99
N GLU A 80 9.90 -2.93 3.35
CA GLU A 80 9.79 -1.92 4.40
C GLU A 80 8.78 -0.81 4.06
N TYR A 81 8.58 -0.49 2.77
CA TYR A 81 7.54 0.46 2.39
C TYR A 81 6.13 -0.03 2.78
N THR A 82 5.88 -1.35 2.71
CA THR A 82 4.59 -1.90 3.14
C THR A 82 4.39 -1.77 4.65
N GLN A 83 5.49 -1.81 5.43
CA GLN A 83 5.45 -1.48 6.86
C GLN A 83 5.14 0.01 7.07
N ALA A 84 5.75 0.90 6.25
CA ALA A 84 5.50 2.33 6.29
C ALA A 84 4.04 2.69 5.92
N MET A 85 3.38 1.92 5.05
CA MET A 85 1.94 2.10 4.77
C MET A 85 1.07 1.91 6.02
N LEU A 86 1.51 1.14 7.01
CA LEU A 86 0.79 0.99 8.28
C LEU A 86 0.95 2.20 9.22
N LEU A 87 1.81 3.18 8.89
CA LEU A 87 1.91 4.44 9.63
C LEU A 87 0.59 5.22 9.65
N GLY A 88 -0.33 4.96 8.71
CA GLY A 88 -1.69 5.51 8.76
C GLY A 88 -2.40 5.26 10.09
N LEU A 89 -2.08 4.17 10.79
CA LEU A 89 -2.61 3.85 12.10
C LEU A 89 -2.16 4.84 13.19
N ILE A 90 -1.12 5.64 12.94
CA ILE A 90 -0.68 6.71 13.86
C ILE A 90 -1.72 7.85 13.91
N TRP A 91 -2.36 8.15 12.78
CA TRP A 91 -3.44 9.13 12.69
C TRP A 91 -4.77 8.50 13.11
N GLN A 92 -5.02 7.26 12.69
CA GLN A 92 -6.27 6.51 12.93
C GLN A 92 -5.97 5.14 13.55
N ASN A 93 -5.87 5.09 14.87
CA ASN A 93 -5.47 3.87 15.60
C ASN A 93 -6.57 2.80 15.70
N GLN A 94 -7.82 3.15 15.45
CA GLN A 94 -8.98 2.24 15.42
C GLN A 94 -9.88 2.56 14.21
N PRO A 95 -9.37 2.42 12.99
CA PRO A 95 -10.15 2.77 11.80
C PRO A 95 -11.35 1.83 11.67
N GLN A 96 -12.50 2.39 11.32
CA GLN A 96 -13.70 1.62 11.03
C GLN A 96 -13.67 1.12 9.59
N ARG A 97 -13.11 1.92 8.68
CA ARG A 97 -13.05 1.58 7.25
C ARG A 97 -11.76 2.06 6.61
N ILE A 98 -11.12 1.16 5.87
CA ILE A 98 -9.90 1.43 5.11
C ILE A 98 -10.18 1.14 3.63
N TYR A 99 -9.69 2.03 2.75
CA TYR A 99 -9.67 1.77 1.31
C TYR A 99 -8.23 1.61 0.83
N ILE A 100 -8.00 0.65 -0.08
CA ILE A 100 -6.70 0.39 -0.68
C ILE A 100 -6.84 0.28 -2.20
N ALA A 101 -6.28 1.23 -2.93
CA ALA A 101 -6.08 1.14 -4.38
C ALA A 101 -4.78 0.38 -4.65
N GLY A 102 -4.88 -0.72 -5.41
CA GLY A 102 -3.83 -1.72 -5.60
C GLY A 102 -3.92 -2.85 -4.57
N PHE A 103 -3.86 -4.09 -5.06
CA PHE A 103 -3.96 -5.27 -4.23
C PHE A 103 -2.70 -6.14 -4.26
N GLY A 104 -2.15 -6.35 -5.48
CA GLY A 104 -0.99 -7.21 -5.68
C GLY A 104 -1.14 -8.58 -4.99
N GLY A 105 -0.19 -8.96 -4.16
CA GLY A 105 -0.25 -10.18 -3.34
C GLY A 105 -1.13 -10.08 -2.10
N GLY A 106 -1.85 -8.98 -1.90
CA GLY A 106 -2.76 -8.78 -0.77
C GLY A 106 -2.08 -8.71 0.60
N ARG A 107 -0.80 -8.31 0.66
CA ARG A 107 -0.01 -8.35 1.90
C ARG A 107 -0.47 -7.32 2.93
N ILE A 108 -0.63 -6.06 2.51
CA ILE A 108 -1.10 -4.98 3.37
C ILE A 108 -2.51 -5.30 3.90
N PRO A 109 -3.51 -5.58 3.04
CA PRO A 109 -4.86 -5.85 3.53
C PRO A 109 -4.94 -7.12 4.40
N LEU A 110 -4.17 -8.17 4.13
CA LEU A 110 -4.15 -9.38 4.99
C LEU A 110 -3.64 -9.07 6.39
N VAL A 111 -2.56 -8.29 6.51
CA VAL A 111 -1.96 -7.93 7.81
C VAL A 111 -2.89 -6.98 8.57
N LEU A 112 -3.45 -5.97 7.91
CA LEU A 112 -4.45 -5.09 8.52
C LEU A 112 -5.69 -5.86 8.99
N HIS A 113 -6.23 -6.77 8.16
CA HIS A 113 -7.37 -7.60 8.51
C HIS A 113 -7.11 -8.50 9.74
N HIS A 114 -5.85 -8.94 9.92
CA HIS A 114 -5.45 -9.72 11.09
C HIS A 114 -5.40 -8.88 12.37
N TYR A 115 -4.74 -7.71 12.31
CA TYR A 115 -4.54 -6.87 13.50
C TYR A 115 -5.77 -6.03 13.87
N LEU A 116 -6.67 -5.77 12.92
CA LEU A 116 -7.84 -4.90 13.08
C LEU A 116 -9.13 -5.70 12.88
N PRO A 117 -9.58 -6.48 13.87
CA PRO A 117 -10.70 -7.42 13.72
C PRO A 117 -12.07 -6.76 13.48
N GLU A 118 -12.23 -5.46 13.79
CA GLU A 118 -13.49 -4.73 13.61
C GLU A 118 -13.50 -3.87 12.33
N THR A 119 -12.35 -3.71 11.66
CA THR A 119 -12.20 -2.83 10.50
C THR A 119 -12.70 -3.49 9.22
N VAL A 120 -13.43 -2.72 8.41
CA VAL A 120 -13.77 -3.08 7.03
C VAL A 120 -12.66 -2.58 6.11
N ILE A 121 -12.19 -3.44 5.22
CA ILE A 121 -11.12 -3.14 4.25
C ILE A 121 -11.66 -3.39 2.86
N ASP A 122 -11.84 -2.32 2.12
CA ASP A 122 -12.22 -2.35 0.71
C ASP A 122 -10.98 -2.16 -0.15
N CYS A 123 -10.79 -3.02 -1.13
CA CYS A 123 -9.68 -2.92 -2.08
C CYS A 123 -10.20 -2.80 -3.51
N ALA A 124 -9.37 -2.23 -4.39
CA ALA A 124 -9.60 -2.27 -5.83
C ALA A 124 -8.30 -2.63 -6.56
N ASP A 125 -8.38 -3.50 -7.56
CA ASP A 125 -7.27 -3.85 -8.44
C ASP A 125 -7.79 -4.12 -9.84
N VAL A 126 -7.04 -3.73 -10.86
CA VAL A 126 -7.43 -3.94 -12.27
C VAL A 126 -7.12 -5.35 -12.78
N ASP A 127 -6.24 -6.08 -12.10
CA ASP A 127 -5.76 -7.40 -12.55
C ASP A 127 -6.41 -8.55 -11.76
N PRO A 128 -7.42 -9.24 -12.33
CA PRO A 128 -8.06 -10.36 -11.67
C PRO A 128 -7.10 -11.55 -11.46
N ILE A 129 -6.03 -11.66 -12.27
CA ILE A 129 -5.05 -12.75 -12.15
C ILE A 129 -4.12 -12.49 -10.95
N ALA A 130 -3.74 -11.24 -10.67
CA ALA A 130 -3.00 -10.90 -9.47
C ALA A 130 -3.84 -11.22 -8.21
N VAL A 131 -5.12 -10.88 -8.21
CA VAL A 131 -6.05 -11.20 -7.11
C VAL A 131 -6.23 -12.71 -6.94
N GLU A 132 -6.31 -13.46 -8.05
CA GLU A 132 -6.35 -14.93 -8.00
C GLU A 132 -5.05 -15.49 -7.38
N ALA A 133 -3.88 -15.00 -7.81
CA ALA A 133 -2.59 -15.41 -7.25
C ALA A 133 -2.51 -15.13 -5.73
N ALA A 134 -3.03 -13.97 -5.27
CA ALA A 134 -3.08 -13.63 -3.86
C ALA A 134 -3.90 -14.62 -3.03
N THR A 135 -5.07 -15.04 -3.52
CA THR A 135 -5.89 -16.03 -2.83
C THR A 135 -5.28 -17.42 -2.83
N GLN A 136 -4.63 -17.82 -3.93
CA GLN A 136 -4.02 -19.15 -4.04
C GLN A 136 -2.69 -19.26 -3.29
N CYS A 137 -1.82 -18.24 -3.39
CA CYS A 137 -0.42 -18.36 -2.97
C CYS A 137 -0.04 -17.50 -1.75
N PHE A 138 -0.84 -16.50 -1.37
CA PHE A 138 -0.49 -15.56 -0.29
C PHE A 138 -1.38 -15.66 0.95
N GLY A 139 -2.27 -16.66 0.99
CA GLY A 139 -3.12 -16.93 2.15
C GLY A 139 -4.27 -15.96 2.36
N VAL A 140 -4.59 -15.13 1.36
CA VAL A 140 -5.71 -14.22 1.40
C VAL A 140 -7.03 -14.98 1.32
N GLN A 141 -8.01 -14.55 2.09
CA GLN A 141 -9.39 -15.03 2.02
C GLN A 141 -10.35 -13.85 2.20
N PHE A 142 -11.23 -13.66 1.24
CA PHE A 142 -12.26 -12.62 1.29
C PHE A 142 -13.40 -13.01 2.22
N ASN A 143 -13.99 -12.01 2.85
CA ASN A 143 -15.17 -12.11 3.70
C ASN A 143 -15.89 -10.76 3.76
N SER A 144 -16.85 -10.59 4.68
CA SER A 144 -17.60 -9.33 4.81
C SER A 144 -16.76 -8.11 5.23
N ARG A 145 -15.52 -8.33 5.74
CA ARG A 145 -14.61 -7.25 6.19
C ARG A 145 -13.39 -7.05 5.29
N LEU A 146 -13.11 -7.97 4.37
CA LEU A 146 -12.04 -7.84 3.39
C LEU A 146 -12.60 -8.17 2.02
N THR A 147 -12.72 -7.17 1.17
CA THR A 147 -13.25 -7.29 -0.19
C THR A 147 -12.29 -6.69 -1.20
N VAL A 148 -12.38 -7.15 -2.46
CA VAL A 148 -11.67 -6.56 -3.59
C VAL A 148 -12.62 -6.44 -4.79
N ALA A 149 -12.65 -5.25 -5.38
CA ALA A 149 -13.31 -5.00 -6.67
C ALA A 149 -12.28 -5.10 -7.80
N ILE A 150 -12.62 -5.82 -8.88
CA ILE A 150 -11.79 -5.84 -10.09
C ILE A 150 -12.15 -4.60 -10.90
N GLN A 151 -11.47 -3.49 -10.60
CA GLN A 151 -11.78 -2.16 -11.11
C GLN A 151 -10.60 -1.20 -10.90
N ASP A 152 -10.54 -0.12 -11.69
CA ASP A 152 -9.63 1.00 -11.43
C ASP A 152 -9.90 1.64 -10.06
N GLY A 153 -8.82 1.91 -9.30
CA GLY A 153 -8.94 2.39 -7.92
C GLY A 153 -9.61 3.76 -7.79
N ARG A 154 -9.41 4.67 -8.74
CA ARG A 154 -10.09 5.97 -8.74
C ARG A 154 -11.58 5.82 -9.07
N GLU A 155 -11.90 5.06 -10.11
CA GLU A 155 -13.30 4.79 -10.49
C GLU A 155 -14.07 4.13 -9.36
N TYR A 156 -13.42 3.22 -8.63
CA TYR A 156 -14.02 2.63 -7.43
C TYR A 156 -14.43 3.69 -6.41
N LEU A 157 -13.53 4.64 -6.07
CA LEU A 157 -13.84 5.72 -5.13
C LEU A 157 -14.93 6.67 -5.66
N GLU A 158 -14.92 6.99 -6.96
CA GLU A 158 -15.92 7.84 -7.60
C GLU A 158 -17.33 7.26 -7.50
N GLN A 159 -17.45 5.93 -7.61
CA GLN A 159 -18.73 5.20 -7.62
C GLN A 159 -19.30 4.91 -6.23
N GLN A 160 -18.52 5.12 -5.15
CA GLN A 160 -19.03 4.88 -3.81
C GLN A 160 -20.16 5.86 -3.45
N ASN A 161 -21.13 5.38 -2.66
CA ASN A 161 -22.18 6.23 -2.11
C ASN A 161 -21.56 7.42 -1.34
N ALA A 162 -22.22 8.56 -1.35
CA ALA A 162 -21.70 9.79 -0.76
C ALA A 162 -21.51 9.71 0.77
N ASP A 163 -22.24 8.84 1.44
CA ASP A 163 -22.20 8.58 2.88
C ASP A 163 -21.06 7.61 3.30
N ILE A 164 -20.42 6.94 2.33
CA ILE A 164 -19.27 6.09 2.63
C ILE A 164 -18.02 6.96 2.73
N GLN A 165 -17.43 6.96 3.93
CA GLN A 165 -16.15 7.61 4.23
C GLN A 165 -15.15 6.58 4.74
N TYR A 166 -13.86 6.91 4.56
CA TYR A 166 -12.74 6.07 4.96
C TYR A 166 -11.87 6.79 5.98
N ASP A 167 -11.43 6.08 6.99
CA ASP A 167 -10.49 6.60 7.98
C ASP A 167 -9.07 6.60 7.46
N ILE A 168 -8.76 5.63 6.59
CA ILE A 168 -7.47 5.51 5.92
C ILE A 168 -7.71 5.19 4.44
N ILE A 169 -7.09 5.97 3.55
CA ILE A 169 -7.03 5.66 2.12
C ILE A 169 -5.57 5.40 1.76
N MET A 170 -5.31 4.27 1.10
CA MET A 170 -3.98 3.88 0.65
C MET A 170 -3.94 3.74 -0.87
N THR A 171 -2.87 4.23 -1.50
CA THR A 171 -2.59 4.01 -2.92
C THR A 171 -1.24 3.32 -3.07
N ASP A 172 -1.26 2.06 -3.53
CA ASP A 172 -0.09 1.22 -3.76
C ASP A 172 -0.21 0.56 -5.15
N VAL A 173 -0.11 1.39 -6.20
CA VAL A 173 -0.39 1.00 -7.59
C VAL A 173 0.83 1.26 -8.46
N PHE A 174 1.31 0.22 -9.11
CA PHE A 174 2.34 0.31 -10.15
C PHE A 174 2.00 -0.58 -11.33
N PHE A 175 2.18 -0.08 -12.55
CA PHE A 175 2.16 -0.92 -13.74
C PHE A 175 3.45 -1.73 -13.89
N GLY A 176 3.43 -2.71 -14.79
CA GLY A 176 4.52 -3.65 -15.02
C GLY A 176 5.91 -3.05 -15.28
N ASN A 177 6.02 -1.81 -15.71
CA ASN A 177 7.29 -1.08 -15.89
C ASN A 177 7.69 -0.18 -14.70
N GLY A 178 7.00 -0.31 -13.53
CA GLY A 178 7.21 0.57 -12.36
C GLY A 178 6.52 1.92 -12.46
N TYR A 179 5.73 2.14 -13.50
CA TYR A 179 5.03 3.38 -13.76
C TYR A 179 3.87 3.60 -12.78
N PHE A 180 3.84 4.79 -12.15
CA PHE A 180 2.70 5.22 -11.33
C PHE A 180 1.67 5.94 -12.21
N PRO A 181 0.38 5.50 -12.23
CA PRO A 181 -0.63 6.08 -13.11
C PRO A 181 -0.85 7.58 -12.88
N HIS A 182 -0.72 8.39 -13.95
CA HIS A 182 -0.92 9.85 -13.87
C HIS A 182 -2.23 10.23 -13.17
N ARG A 183 -3.34 9.58 -13.56
CA ARG A 183 -4.68 9.85 -13.01
C ARG A 183 -4.82 9.59 -11.49
N LEU A 184 -3.86 8.91 -10.87
CA LEU A 184 -3.78 8.69 -9.42
C LEU A 184 -2.75 9.62 -8.73
N ALA A 185 -2.10 10.53 -9.50
CA ALA A 185 -1.13 11.49 -9.00
C ALA A 185 -1.60 12.95 -9.12
N THR A 186 -2.82 13.17 -9.60
CA THR A 186 -3.36 14.50 -9.90
C THR A 186 -4.03 15.14 -8.69
N LYS A 187 -4.14 16.47 -8.72
CA LYS A 187 -4.84 17.23 -7.68
C LYS A 187 -6.29 16.78 -7.54
N GLU A 188 -6.95 16.52 -8.66
CA GLU A 188 -8.35 16.09 -8.71
C GLU A 188 -8.55 14.73 -8.02
N PHE A 189 -7.60 13.80 -8.19
CA PHE A 189 -7.63 12.53 -7.48
C PHE A 189 -7.43 12.71 -5.97
N TYR A 190 -6.47 13.53 -5.55
CA TYR A 190 -6.25 13.77 -4.12
C TYR A 190 -7.41 14.53 -3.47
N GLN A 191 -8.07 15.44 -4.19
CA GLN A 191 -9.33 16.08 -3.74
C GLN A 191 -10.47 15.05 -3.62
N LEU A 192 -10.55 14.07 -4.52
CA LEU A 192 -11.49 12.96 -4.36
C LEU A 192 -11.18 12.15 -3.10
N CYS A 193 -9.90 11.82 -2.84
CA CYS A 193 -9.51 11.14 -1.62
C CYS A 193 -9.89 11.96 -0.38
N GLU A 194 -9.57 13.27 -0.34
CA GLU A 194 -9.95 14.17 0.75
C GLU A 194 -11.46 14.16 1.01
N LYS A 195 -12.26 14.28 -0.03
CA LYS A 195 -13.73 14.24 0.06
C LYS A 195 -14.26 12.92 0.64
N ARG A 196 -13.52 11.82 0.42
CA ARG A 196 -13.88 10.47 0.87
C ARG A 196 -13.32 10.13 2.26
N LEU A 197 -12.47 10.98 2.83
CA LEU A 197 -11.98 10.79 4.19
C LEU A 197 -13.07 11.12 5.23
N SER A 198 -13.04 10.39 6.34
CA SER A 198 -13.67 10.83 7.60
C SER A 198 -12.95 12.08 8.14
N SER A 199 -13.54 12.73 9.16
CA SER A 199 -13.04 14.03 9.69
C SER A 199 -11.56 14.02 10.09
N ASP A 200 -11.08 12.90 10.62
CA ASP A 200 -9.68 12.74 11.08
C ASP A 200 -8.89 11.76 10.20
N GLY A 201 -9.38 11.56 8.97
CA GLY A 201 -8.81 10.59 8.04
C GLY A 201 -7.44 10.97 7.51
N VAL A 202 -6.74 9.96 6.96
CA VAL A 202 -5.40 10.08 6.41
C VAL A 202 -5.26 9.36 5.08
N VAL A 203 -4.51 9.95 4.15
CA VAL A 203 -4.16 9.34 2.87
C VAL A 203 -2.69 8.93 2.89
N LEU A 204 -2.39 7.73 2.38
CA LEU A 204 -1.03 7.26 2.17
C LEU A 204 -0.84 6.88 0.70
N VAL A 205 0.32 7.25 0.14
CA VAL A 205 0.65 6.96 -1.26
C VAL A 205 2.07 6.41 -1.34
N ASN A 206 2.23 5.21 -1.91
CA ASN A 206 3.54 4.66 -2.22
C ASN A 206 4.04 5.21 -3.56
N LEU A 207 5.19 5.86 -3.58
CA LEU A 207 5.85 6.40 -4.77
C LEU A 207 7.28 5.86 -4.91
N LEU A 208 7.80 5.86 -6.13
CA LEU A 208 9.22 5.59 -6.40
C LEU A 208 10.00 6.92 -6.39
N GLN A 209 11.05 7.02 -5.58
CA GLN A 209 11.88 8.22 -5.47
C GLN A 209 12.67 8.52 -6.75
N ARG A 210 12.91 7.49 -7.59
CA ARG A 210 13.61 7.61 -8.88
C ARG A 210 12.70 8.06 -10.03
N ASP A 211 11.42 8.21 -9.78
CA ASP A 211 10.46 8.74 -10.76
C ASP A 211 10.82 10.20 -11.08
N GLU A 212 10.94 10.55 -12.36
CA GLU A 212 11.28 11.91 -12.81
C GLU A 212 10.30 12.96 -12.29
N PHE A 213 9.03 12.58 -12.09
CA PHE A 213 7.96 13.44 -11.58
C PHE A 213 7.67 13.22 -10.09
N TYR A 214 8.66 12.70 -9.34
CA TYR A 214 8.50 12.48 -7.90
C TYR A 214 8.20 13.78 -7.14
N ALA A 215 8.93 14.86 -7.44
CA ALA A 215 8.72 16.15 -6.80
C ALA A 215 7.36 16.76 -7.14
N GLU A 216 6.89 16.66 -8.39
CA GLU A 216 5.57 17.09 -8.85
C GLU A 216 4.45 16.31 -8.13
N LYS A 217 4.60 15.02 -7.96
CA LYS A 217 3.65 14.18 -7.22
C LYS A 217 3.56 14.58 -5.74
N VAL A 218 4.70 14.85 -5.11
CA VAL A 218 4.74 15.36 -3.72
C VAL A 218 4.12 16.77 -3.65
N LYS A 219 4.46 17.66 -4.58
CA LYS A 219 3.89 19.01 -4.66
C LYS A 219 2.39 19.00 -4.85
N THR A 220 1.91 18.10 -5.71
CA THR A 220 0.47 17.92 -5.95
C THR A 220 -0.24 17.48 -4.69
N PHE A 221 0.33 16.52 -3.97
CA PHE A 221 -0.19 16.05 -2.69
C PHE A 221 -0.25 17.19 -1.64
N GLN A 222 0.81 18.01 -1.54
CA GLN A 222 0.86 19.20 -0.68
C GLN A 222 -0.18 20.28 -1.07
N SER A 223 -0.64 20.30 -2.32
CA SER A 223 -1.65 21.28 -2.74
C SER A 223 -3.06 20.96 -2.22
N VAL A 224 -3.25 19.78 -1.63
CA VAL A 224 -4.54 19.30 -1.10
C VAL A 224 -4.50 19.09 0.41
N PHE A 225 -3.40 18.52 0.94
CA PHE A 225 -3.28 18.20 2.36
C PHE A 225 -2.45 19.25 3.11
N SER A 226 -2.98 19.72 4.25
CA SER A 226 -2.34 20.75 5.10
C SER A 226 -1.13 20.20 5.85
N GLN A 227 -1.15 18.95 6.26
CA GLN A 227 0.02 18.22 6.74
C GLN A 227 0.43 17.17 5.71
N VAL A 228 1.69 17.23 5.28
CA VAL A 228 2.32 16.20 4.47
C VAL A 228 3.60 15.75 5.13
N CYS A 229 3.72 14.44 5.28
CA CYS A 229 4.93 13.77 5.75
C CYS A 229 5.43 12.80 4.68
N VAL A 230 6.71 12.48 4.71
CA VAL A 230 7.35 11.51 3.82
C VAL A 230 8.11 10.49 4.66
N CYS A 231 7.91 9.20 4.38
CA CYS A 231 8.72 8.13 4.92
C CYS A 231 9.54 7.50 3.79
N PRO A 232 10.78 7.94 3.56
CA PRO A 232 11.64 7.41 2.49
C PRO A 232 12.23 6.05 2.88
N TRP A 233 12.52 5.22 1.87
CA TRP A 233 13.21 3.95 2.04
C TRP A 233 14.28 3.73 0.97
N LYS A 234 15.55 3.72 1.37
CA LYS A 234 16.74 3.33 0.56
C LYS A 234 16.75 3.88 -0.87
N ASP A 235 16.36 5.12 -1.09
CA ASP A 235 16.29 5.76 -2.40
C ASP A 235 15.46 4.98 -3.45
N ILE A 236 14.55 4.10 -3.00
CA ILE A 236 13.67 3.31 -3.86
C ILE A 236 12.24 3.80 -3.72
N ASN A 237 11.60 3.50 -2.61
CA ASN A 237 10.22 3.89 -2.32
C ASN A 237 10.16 5.05 -1.35
N SER A 238 9.06 5.77 -1.40
CA SER A 238 8.69 6.78 -0.41
C SER A 238 7.21 6.71 -0.17
N VAL A 239 6.79 6.64 1.10
CA VAL A 239 5.38 6.71 1.46
C VAL A 239 5.06 8.14 1.85
N LEU A 240 4.19 8.80 1.07
CA LEU A 240 3.58 10.07 1.43
C LEU A 240 2.44 9.82 2.41
N ILE A 241 2.28 10.71 3.38
CA ILE A 241 1.22 10.66 4.37
C ILE A 241 0.61 12.06 4.44
N GLY A 242 -0.69 12.17 4.19
CA GLY A 242 -1.39 13.46 4.14
C GLY A 242 -2.66 13.48 4.99
N SER A 243 -2.84 14.54 5.79
CA SER A 243 -4.04 14.79 6.58
C SER A 243 -4.39 16.28 6.61
N ASN A 244 -5.68 16.60 6.78
CA ASN A 244 -6.16 17.97 6.93
C ASN A 244 -6.62 18.30 8.36
N SER A 245 -6.72 17.32 9.23
CA SER A 245 -7.33 17.47 10.56
C SER A 245 -6.30 17.53 11.68
N THR A 246 -5.36 16.63 11.72
CA THR A 246 -4.43 16.46 12.83
C THR A 246 -3.00 16.68 12.36
N ILE A 247 -2.41 17.79 12.81
CA ILE A 247 -0.99 18.05 12.59
C ILE A 247 -0.21 17.40 13.72
N LEU A 248 0.65 16.44 13.37
CA LEU A 248 1.50 15.72 14.30
C LEU A 248 2.96 16.14 14.13
N GLU A 249 3.58 16.49 15.24
CA GLU A 249 5.03 16.68 15.29
C GLU A 249 5.76 15.35 15.38
N LYS A 250 7.04 15.33 15.03
CA LYS A 250 7.86 14.12 14.97
C LYS A 250 7.80 13.28 16.25
N ASP A 251 7.95 13.93 17.41
CA ASP A 251 7.94 13.24 18.70
C ASP A 251 6.59 12.59 18.99
N GLU A 252 5.50 13.22 18.57
CA GLU A 252 4.16 12.67 18.73
C GLU A 252 3.94 11.47 17.79
N ILE A 253 4.43 11.53 16.55
CA ILE A 253 4.41 10.40 15.60
C ILE A 253 5.11 9.18 16.22
N VAL A 254 6.30 9.37 16.78
CA VAL A 254 7.06 8.30 17.44
C VAL A 254 6.36 7.77 18.69
N ALA A 255 5.80 8.66 19.51
CA ALA A 255 5.05 8.27 20.71
C ALA A 255 3.82 7.43 20.39
N ARG A 256 3.05 7.82 19.35
CA ARG A 256 1.88 7.06 18.88
C ARG A 256 2.29 5.72 18.26
N ALA A 257 3.40 5.67 17.51
CA ALA A 257 3.93 4.42 16.98
C ALA A 257 4.30 3.44 18.10
N LYS A 258 4.92 3.93 19.20
CA LYS A 258 5.21 3.13 20.37
C LYS A 258 3.94 2.59 21.03
N TYR A 259 2.94 3.45 21.24
CA TYR A 259 1.65 3.01 21.78
C TYR A 259 0.99 1.91 20.95
N LEU A 260 1.03 2.03 19.62
CA LEU A 260 0.51 0.99 18.71
C LEU A 260 1.32 -0.29 18.78
N GLN A 261 2.66 -0.17 18.82
CA GLN A 261 3.56 -1.32 18.93
C GLN A 261 3.33 -2.11 20.23
N ASP A 262 3.14 -1.41 21.36
CA ASP A 262 2.85 -2.01 22.67
C ASP A 262 1.46 -2.68 22.71
N GLY A 263 0.50 -2.16 21.91
CA GLY A 263 -0.87 -2.68 21.82
C GLY A 263 -1.09 -3.78 20.79
N HIS A 264 -0.14 -3.99 19.88
CA HIS A 264 -0.21 -4.98 18.81
C HIS A 264 1.13 -5.70 18.70
N ASP A 265 1.09 -7.01 18.62
CA ASP A 265 2.30 -7.85 18.42
C ASP A 265 2.68 -7.85 16.92
N PHE A 266 3.03 -6.67 16.38
CA PHE A 266 3.49 -6.55 14.99
C PHE A 266 4.79 -7.33 14.82
N SER A 267 4.91 -8.09 13.75
CA SER A 267 6.13 -8.84 13.40
C SER A 267 7.24 -7.95 12.79
N PHE A 268 7.10 -6.64 12.87
CA PHE A 268 8.07 -5.62 12.43
C PHE A 268 7.97 -4.38 13.35
N SER A 269 8.99 -3.54 13.32
CA SER A 269 9.03 -2.33 14.14
C SER A 269 8.32 -1.15 13.46
N LEU A 270 7.13 -0.81 13.94
CA LEU A 270 6.44 0.42 13.50
C LEU A 270 7.18 1.68 14.00
N ILE A 271 7.88 1.56 15.15
CA ILE A 271 8.69 2.65 15.72
C ILE A 271 9.83 3.01 14.77
N ASP A 272 10.53 2.02 14.20
CA ASP A 272 11.62 2.29 13.25
C ASP A 272 11.10 3.03 12.02
N ARG A 273 9.92 2.64 11.50
CA ARG A 273 9.29 3.37 10.40
C ARG A 273 8.90 4.80 10.78
N ALA A 274 8.38 5.00 11.99
CA ALA A 274 8.05 6.35 12.49
C ALA A 274 9.29 7.24 12.64
N LEU A 275 10.42 6.69 13.04
CA LEU A 275 11.70 7.42 13.13
C LEU A 275 12.21 7.90 11.77
N GLU A 276 11.89 7.21 10.68
CA GLU A 276 12.24 7.60 9.30
C GLU A 276 11.36 8.73 8.74
N VAL A 277 10.18 9.00 9.32
CA VAL A 277 9.23 10.01 8.81
C VAL A 277 9.89 11.40 8.83
N LYS A 278 9.79 12.12 7.73
CA LYS A 278 10.24 13.50 7.53
C LYS A 278 9.05 14.45 7.58
N VAL A 279 9.14 15.45 8.43
CA VAL A 279 8.09 16.47 8.66
C VAL A 279 8.65 17.89 8.47
N GLY A 280 7.81 18.85 8.14
CA GLY A 280 8.18 20.26 8.07
C GLY A 280 9.36 20.52 7.12
N THR A 281 10.46 21.09 7.62
CA THR A 281 11.65 21.41 6.81
C THR A 281 12.41 20.19 6.33
N GLU A 282 12.40 19.09 7.07
CA GLU A 282 13.07 17.85 6.65
C GLU A 282 12.45 17.25 5.37
N LEU A 283 11.18 17.55 5.09
CA LEU A 283 10.53 17.13 3.85
C LEU A 283 11.17 17.76 2.62
N PHE A 284 11.54 19.04 2.68
CA PHE A 284 12.21 19.73 1.57
C PHE A 284 13.63 19.18 1.31
N GLU A 285 14.29 18.69 2.35
CA GLU A 285 15.59 18.02 2.21
C GLU A 285 15.44 16.63 1.60
N ALA A 286 14.34 15.93 1.93
CA ALA A 286 14.06 14.59 1.44
C ALA A 286 13.51 14.54 0.01
N VAL A 287 13.00 15.68 -0.52
CA VAL A 287 12.41 15.76 -1.86
C VAL A 287 13.13 16.81 -2.69
N PRO A 288 14.16 16.43 -3.49
CA PRO A 288 14.89 17.37 -4.33
C PRO A 288 13.97 18.10 -5.32
N ASN A 289 14.23 19.41 -5.53
CA ASN A 289 13.49 20.30 -6.46
C ASN A 289 12.00 20.52 -6.11
N LEU A 290 11.54 20.22 -4.90
CA LEU A 290 10.14 20.39 -4.51
C LEU A 290 9.66 21.85 -4.64
N ASP A 291 10.56 22.82 -4.45
CA ASP A 291 10.28 24.25 -4.59
C ASP A 291 9.96 24.67 -6.04
N LYS A 292 10.47 23.92 -7.03
CA LYS A 292 10.30 24.18 -8.48
C LYS A 292 9.23 23.32 -9.12
N ALA A 293 8.77 22.29 -8.40
CA ALA A 293 7.82 21.34 -8.90
C ALA A 293 6.45 21.98 -9.15
N GLU A 294 5.77 21.52 -10.20
CA GLU A 294 4.43 21.95 -10.56
C GLU A 294 3.36 20.98 -10.05
N VAL A 295 2.14 21.47 -9.90
CA VAL A 295 0.99 20.65 -9.51
C VAL A 295 0.48 19.90 -10.75
N LEU A 296 0.30 18.58 -10.63
CA LEU A 296 -0.27 17.74 -11.68
C LEU A 296 -1.78 17.85 -11.71
N HIS A 297 -2.35 17.95 -12.92
CA HIS A 297 -3.77 18.01 -13.16
C HIS A 297 -4.21 16.96 -14.19
N ASP A 298 -5.49 16.54 -14.15
CA ASP A 298 -6.01 15.47 -15.01
C ASP A 298 -5.81 15.75 -16.52
N ASP A 299 -6.02 16.98 -16.93
CA ASP A 299 -6.10 17.35 -18.35
C ASP A 299 -4.73 17.61 -19.01
N VAL A 300 -3.68 17.77 -18.22
CA VAL A 300 -2.37 18.20 -18.73
C VAL A 300 -1.25 17.38 -18.08
N PRO A 301 -1.01 16.13 -18.53
CA PRO A 301 0.17 15.41 -18.09
C PRO A 301 1.44 16.14 -18.55
N PRO A 302 2.51 16.19 -17.74
CA PRO A 302 3.79 16.76 -18.15
C PRO A 302 4.33 16.07 -19.39
N VAL A 303 5.06 16.83 -20.20
CA VAL A 303 5.78 16.26 -21.36
C VAL A 303 6.73 15.17 -20.87
N GLY A 304 6.70 14.00 -21.50
CA GLY A 304 7.53 12.85 -21.11
C GLY A 304 6.98 12.02 -19.95
N TYR A 305 5.84 12.38 -19.34
CA TYR A 305 5.29 11.61 -18.21
C TYR A 305 5.09 10.13 -18.54
N PHE A 306 4.71 9.81 -19.78
CA PHE A 306 4.49 8.44 -20.24
C PHE A 306 5.74 7.79 -20.87
N ASP A 307 6.85 8.53 -20.97
CA ASP A 307 8.10 8.05 -21.54
C ASP A 307 9.07 7.53 -20.46
N CYS A 308 8.71 7.67 -19.18
CA CYS A 308 9.53 7.25 -18.05
C CYS A 308 9.58 5.72 -17.96
N TRP A 309 10.76 5.16 -18.25
CA TRP A 309 11.09 3.77 -18.00
C TRP A 309 11.90 3.70 -16.71
N LEU A 310 11.32 3.13 -15.64
CA LEU A 310 11.96 3.11 -14.33
C LEU A 310 12.87 1.88 -14.11
N PHE A 311 12.88 0.94 -15.07
CA PHE A 311 13.68 -0.28 -15.02
C PHE A 311 14.29 -0.66 -16.38
#